data_e240d2da4dff84526c662b32aaff31ee
#
_entry.id   e240d2da4dff84526c662b32aaff31ee
#
_cell.length_a   1.000
_cell.length_b   1.000
_cell.length_c   1.000
_cell.angle_alpha   90.00
_cell.angle_beta   90.00
_cell.angle_gamma   90.00
#
_symmetry.space_group_name_H-M   'P 1'
#
loop_
_entity.id
_entity.type
_entity.pdbx_description
1 polymer ?
#
loop_
_entity_poly.entity_id
_entity_poly.type
_entity_poly.pdbx_seq_one_letter_code
_entity_poly.pdbx_strand_id
1 'polypeptide(L)'
;MEMSKGRLTRIFSKIPTLETQRLTLRKLLPEDYRDMFEYASLERVTEYLLWSPHQSPDQTYRYLESLQNSYRRGEFFDWAVVLRTTGKMIGTCGFTSFELSHARAEVGYVLNPAFWGQGIAKEAVMAVTSFAFSELGMNRVEAHHIEGNERSLHVMQACGMEFEGMFRQYMLIKGRFRNIGICAVTADRFPKEIFYGKKPSVGWLRRRFM
;
A
#
# COMPACT_ATOMS: atom_id res chain seq x y z
N MET A 1 12.06 20.06 -0.85
CA MET A 1 13.30 19.27 -0.61
C MET A 1 13.07 17.91 -1.24
N GLU A 2 13.93 17.56 -2.20
CA GLU A 2 13.83 16.32 -2.99
C GLU A 2 13.99 15.08 -2.10
N MET A 3 13.21 14.02 -2.39
CA MET A 3 13.27 12.76 -1.66
C MET A 3 14.53 11.99 -2.08
N SER A 4 15.43 11.73 -1.15
CA SER A 4 16.61 10.89 -1.38
C SER A 4 16.39 9.47 -0.85
N LYS A 5 17.15 8.50 -1.39
CA LYS A 5 17.11 7.10 -0.91
C LYS A 5 17.39 7.01 0.60
N GLY A 6 18.37 7.76 1.12
CA GLY A 6 18.68 7.75 2.56
C GLY A 6 17.56 8.34 3.42
N ARG A 7 16.81 9.34 2.92
CA ARG A 7 15.64 9.88 3.63
C ARG A 7 14.50 8.86 3.62
N LEU A 8 14.25 8.22 2.48
CA LEU A 8 13.23 7.16 2.36
C LEU A 8 13.52 6.02 3.33
N THR A 9 14.76 5.48 3.31
CA THR A 9 15.21 4.44 4.24
C THR A 9 15.00 4.83 5.71
N ARG A 10 15.33 6.07 6.09
CA ARG A 10 15.14 6.57 7.47
C ARG A 10 13.66 6.60 7.86
N ILE A 11 12.78 6.99 6.97
CA ILE A 11 11.33 7.02 7.22
C ILE A 11 10.82 5.60 7.42
N PHE A 12 11.15 4.67 6.52
CA PHE A 12 10.60 3.32 6.55
C PHE A 12 11.31 2.38 7.52
N SER A 13 12.51 2.71 8.03
CA SER A 13 13.09 1.99 9.17
C SER A 13 12.28 2.19 10.46
N LYS A 14 11.49 3.26 10.52
CA LYS A 14 10.52 3.56 11.58
C LYS A 14 9.17 3.90 10.95
N ILE A 15 8.66 2.97 10.11
CA ILE A 15 7.44 3.19 9.35
C ILE A 15 6.36 3.86 10.23
N PRO A 16 5.82 5.03 9.83
CA PRO A 16 4.86 5.77 10.64
C PRO A 16 3.51 5.05 10.66
N THR A 17 2.78 5.21 11.74
CA THR A 17 1.38 4.81 11.79
C THR A 17 0.52 5.88 11.11
N LEU A 18 -0.37 5.46 10.21
CA LEU A 18 -1.37 6.31 9.58
C LEU A 18 -2.74 5.97 10.17
N GLU A 19 -3.49 6.98 10.53
CA GLU A 19 -4.85 6.81 11.07
C GLU A 19 -5.89 7.40 10.13
N THR A 20 -6.99 6.69 9.97
CA THR A 20 -8.15 7.13 9.21
C THR A 20 -9.42 7.04 10.08
N GLN A 21 -10.58 7.24 9.50
CA GLN A 21 -11.84 7.11 10.24
C GLN A 21 -12.05 5.71 10.82
N ARG A 22 -11.78 4.66 10.01
CA ARG A 22 -12.05 3.25 10.37
C ARG A 22 -10.79 2.42 10.57
N LEU A 23 -9.63 2.91 10.11
CA LEU A 23 -8.42 2.11 10.00
C LEU A 23 -7.26 2.71 10.78
N THR A 24 -6.41 1.81 11.27
CA THR A 24 -5.02 2.10 11.66
C THR A 24 -4.11 1.33 10.70
N LEU A 25 -3.30 2.06 9.93
CA LEU A 25 -2.26 1.48 9.11
C LEU A 25 -0.97 1.51 9.91
N ARG A 26 -0.47 0.34 10.31
CA ARG A 26 0.72 0.19 11.15
C ARG A 26 1.70 -0.82 10.56
N LYS A 27 2.89 -0.89 11.14
CA LYS A 27 3.85 -1.95 10.81
C LYS A 27 3.19 -3.33 10.92
N LEU A 28 3.46 -4.24 9.96
CA LEU A 28 3.09 -5.64 10.07
C LEU A 28 3.91 -6.31 11.19
N LEU A 29 3.26 -7.13 11.99
CA LEU A 29 3.86 -7.87 13.10
C LEU A 29 3.76 -9.37 12.83
N PRO A 30 4.68 -10.20 13.37
CA PRO A 30 4.56 -11.66 13.26
C PRO A 30 3.24 -12.18 13.83
N GLU A 31 2.70 -11.54 14.86
CA GLU A 31 1.44 -11.89 15.53
C GLU A 31 0.21 -11.73 14.62
N ASP A 32 0.31 -10.97 13.54
CA ASP A 32 -0.76 -10.79 12.54
C ASP A 32 -0.98 -12.05 11.67
N TYR A 33 -0.19 -13.10 11.85
CA TYR A 33 -0.16 -14.26 10.96
C TYR A 33 -1.51 -14.98 10.80
N ARG A 34 -2.31 -15.04 11.85
CA ARG A 34 -3.63 -15.69 11.80
C ARG A 34 -4.61 -14.89 10.94
N ASP A 35 -4.67 -13.59 11.20
CA ASP A 35 -5.51 -12.66 10.44
C ASP A 35 -5.07 -12.62 8.96
N MET A 36 -3.76 -12.59 8.70
CA MET A 36 -3.24 -12.60 7.34
C MET A 36 -3.53 -13.94 6.65
N PHE A 37 -3.36 -15.07 7.32
CA PHE A 37 -3.59 -16.39 6.73
C PHE A 37 -5.04 -16.58 6.28
N GLU A 38 -6.02 -15.99 6.98
CA GLU A 38 -7.43 -16.06 6.59
C GLU A 38 -7.67 -15.66 5.13
N TYR A 39 -6.93 -14.67 4.62
CA TYR A 39 -7.09 -14.23 3.25
C TYR A 39 -5.93 -14.65 2.33
N ALA A 40 -4.72 -14.77 2.87
CA ALA A 40 -3.55 -15.13 2.08
C ALA A 40 -3.58 -16.59 1.58
N SER A 41 -4.36 -17.46 2.23
CA SER A 41 -4.58 -18.86 1.82
C SER A 41 -5.61 -19.01 0.69
N LEU A 42 -6.32 -17.95 0.32
CA LEU A 42 -7.44 -18.03 -0.64
C LEU A 42 -6.98 -17.77 -2.07
N GLU A 43 -7.23 -18.72 -2.99
CA GLU A 43 -6.92 -18.56 -4.41
C GLU A 43 -7.57 -17.31 -5.02
N ARG A 44 -8.82 -17.02 -4.69
CA ARG A 44 -9.54 -15.82 -5.17
C ARG A 44 -8.90 -14.51 -4.77
N VAL A 45 -8.07 -14.48 -3.72
CA VAL A 45 -7.29 -13.30 -3.30
C VAL A 45 -6.00 -13.22 -4.10
N THR A 46 -5.32 -14.35 -4.28
CA THR A 46 -4.02 -14.39 -4.92
C THR A 46 -4.08 -14.48 -6.45
N GLU A 47 -5.27 -14.69 -7.04
CA GLU A 47 -5.47 -14.81 -8.48
C GLU A 47 -4.77 -13.70 -9.28
N TYR A 48 -4.88 -12.46 -8.80
CA TYR A 48 -4.30 -11.26 -9.41
C TYR A 48 -3.08 -10.72 -8.65
N LEU A 49 -2.40 -11.58 -7.87
CA LEU A 49 -1.21 -11.20 -7.12
C LEU A 49 0.02 -11.94 -7.65
N LEU A 50 1.20 -11.41 -7.32
CA LEU A 50 2.48 -11.96 -7.75
C LEU A 50 2.86 -13.26 -7.02
N TRP A 51 2.21 -13.55 -5.89
CA TRP A 51 2.47 -14.70 -5.03
C TRP A 51 1.29 -15.69 -5.02
N SER A 52 1.58 -16.95 -4.68
CA SER A 52 0.61 -18.05 -4.60
C SER A 52 0.03 -18.15 -3.19
N PRO A 53 -1.15 -18.79 -3.01
CA PRO A 53 -1.75 -18.95 -1.67
C PRO A 53 -0.77 -19.53 -0.66
N HIS A 54 -0.79 -18.98 0.55
CA HIS A 54 -0.06 -19.54 1.67
C HIS A 54 -0.64 -20.91 2.05
N GLN A 55 0.21 -21.88 2.24
CA GLN A 55 -0.20 -23.26 2.45
C GLN A 55 -0.42 -23.61 3.95
N SER A 56 0.08 -22.78 4.85
CA SER A 56 -0.08 -22.97 6.29
C SER A 56 0.05 -21.64 7.06
N PRO A 57 -0.51 -21.57 8.28
CA PRO A 57 -0.29 -20.43 9.17
C PRO A 57 1.19 -20.21 9.50
N ASP A 58 1.97 -21.29 9.60
CA ASP A 58 3.41 -21.24 9.86
C ASP A 58 4.17 -20.58 8.69
N GLN A 59 3.80 -20.83 7.45
CA GLN A 59 4.36 -20.11 6.29
C GLN A 59 4.09 -18.61 6.40
N THR A 60 2.86 -18.21 6.77
CA THR A 60 2.50 -16.80 6.97
C THR A 60 3.31 -16.17 8.11
N TYR A 61 3.48 -16.88 9.22
CA TYR A 61 4.28 -16.41 10.34
C TYR A 61 5.74 -16.15 9.93
N ARG A 62 6.38 -17.12 9.27
CA ARG A 62 7.76 -16.98 8.77
C ARG A 62 7.92 -15.85 7.78
N TYR A 63 6.92 -15.64 6.90
CA TYR A 63 6.90 -14.49 6.01
C TYR A 63 6.92 -13.19 6.80
N LEU A 64 6.00 -13.00 7.74
CA LEU A 64 5.92 -11.79 8.58
C LEU A 64 7.17 -11.59 9.44
N GLU A 65 7.76 -12.68 9.96
CA GLU A 65 9.02 -12.63 10.70
C GLU A 65 10.17 -12.14 9.79
N SER A 66 10.26 -12.65 8.57
CA SER A 66 11.30 -12.22 7.60
C SER A 66 11.22 -10.73 7.28
N LEU A 67 10.02 -10.14 7.24
CA LEU A 67 9.82 -8.72 6.99
C LEU A 67 10.41 -7.81 8.07
N GLN A 68 10.58 -8.31 9.31
CA GLN A 68 11.10 -7.49 10.40
C GLN A 68 12.50 -6.96 10.13
N ASN A 69 13.34 -7.74 9.43
CA ASN A 69 14.65 -7.30 8.97
C ASN A 69 14.57 -6.23 7.89
N SER A 70 13.68 -6.42 6.92
CA SER A 70 13.47 -5.46 5.83
C SER A 70 12.95 -4.12 6.36
N TYR A 71 12.04 -4.12 7.33
CA TYR A 71 11.65 -2.89 8.03
C TYR A 71 12.84 -2.22 8.73
N ARG A 72 13.66 -2.97 9.48
CA ARG A 72 14.84 -2.40 10.16
C ARG A 72 15.79 -1.70 9.19
N ARG A 73 15.91 -2.25 7.98
CA ARG A 73 16.72 -1.64 6.91
C ARG A 73 16.00 -0.52 6.14
N GLY A 74 14.69 -0.31 6.38
CA GLY A 74 13.87 0.67 5.64
C GLY A 74 13.70 0.29 4.15
N GLU A 75 13.62 -1.01 3.88
CA GLU A 75 13.49 -1.60 2.53
C GLU A 75 12.12 -2.24 2.30
N PHE A 76 11.20 -2.09 3.24
CA PHE A 76 9.82 -2.59 3.12
C PHE A 76 8.83 -1.47 3.43
N PHE A 77 7.84 -1.29 2.56
CA PHE A 77 7.03 -0.09 2.46
C PHE A 77 5.53 -0.34 2.61
N ASP A 78 5.14 -1.51 3.11
CA ASP A 78 3.75 -1.88 3.35
C ASP A 78 3.33 -1.68 4.79
N TRP A 79 2.05 -1.36 4.97
CA TRP A 79 1.35 -1.31 6.24
C TRP A 79 0.35 -2.44 6.37
N ALA A 80 0.19 -2.99 7.58
CA ALA A 80 -0.99 -3.74 7.97
C ALA A 80 -2.19 -2.79 8.02
N VAL A 81 -3.26 -3.14 7.35
CA VAL A 81 -4.55 -2.44 7.44
C VAL A 81 -5.34 -3.06 8.58
N VAL A 82 -5.55 -2.32 9.66
CA VAL A 82 -6.18 -2.79 10.91
C VAL A 82 -7.46 -2.03 11.15
N LEU A 83 -8.56 -2.75 11.45
CA LEU A 83 -9.83 -2.14 11.86
C LEU A 83 -9.70 -1.55 13.26
N ARG A 84 -10.00 -0.28 13.43
CA ARG A 84 -9.93 0.42 14.73
C ARG A 84 -10.93 -0.13 15.74
N THR A 85 -12.06 -0.64 15.28
CA THR A 85 -13.13 -1.14 16.14
C THR A 85 -12.81 -2.48 16.79
N THR A 86 -12.02 -3.33 16.13
CA THR A 86 -11.75 -4.70 16.58
C THR A 86 -10.28 -5.01 16.81
N GLY A 87 -9.38 -4.16 16.31
CA GLY A 87 -7.95 -4.45 16.28
C GLY A 87 -7.54 -5.53 15.27
N LYS A 88 -8.48 -6.07 14.48
CA LYS A 88 -8.22 -7.12 13.50
C LYS A 88 -7.47 -6.58 12.29
N MET A 89 -6.39 -7.25 11.91
CA MET A 89 -5.69 -7.00 10.65
C MET A 89 -6.47 -7.63 9.50
N ILE A 90 -6.83 -6.83 8.50
CA ILE A 90 -7.73 -7.23 7.43
C ILE A 90 -7.12 -7.15 6.02
N GLY A 91 -5.86 -6.75 5.92
CA GLY A 91 -5.17 -6.61 4.64
C GLY A 91 -3.86 -5.86 4.77
N THR A 92 -3.26 -5.55 3.64
CA THR A 92 -2.07 -4.71 3.52
C THR A 92 -2.28 -3.61 2.50
N CYS A 93 -1.61 -2.48 2.68
CA CYS A 93 -1.56 -1.39 1.71
C CYS A 93 -0.23 -0.65 1.85
N GLY A 94 0.48 -0.40 0.74
CA GLY A 94 1.76 0.29 0.79
C GLY A 94 2.35 0.54 -0.59
N PHE A 95 3.66 0.79 -0.63
CA PHE A 95 4.34 1.05 -1.89
C PHE A 95 5.10 -0.19 -2.37
N THR A 96 4.90 -0.55 -3.62
CA THR A 96 5.60 -1.65 -4.29
C THR A 96 6.92 -1.17 -4.90
N SER A 97 6.97 0.11 -5.34
CA SER A 97 8.17 0.69 -5.93
C SER A 97 8.23 2.21 -5.76
N PHE A 98 9.46 2.74 -5.89
CA PHE A 98 9.75 4.17 -5.96
C PHE A 98 10.71 4.47 -7.10
N GLU A 99 10.36 5.45 -7.92
CA GLU A 99 11.26 6.07 -8.88
C GLU A 99 11.55 7.51 -8.41
N LEU A 100 12.58 7.65 -7.56
CA LEU A 100 12.84 8.90 -6.84
C LEU A 100 13.28 10.04 -7.77
N SER A 101 14.02 9.73 -8.84
CA SER A 101 14.44 10.72 -9.85
C SER A 101 13.27 11.38 -10.58
N HIS A 102 12.11 10.73 -10.60
CA HIS A 102 10.89 11.21 -11.22
C HIS A 102 9.79 11.52 -10.21
N ALA A 103 10.11 11.50 -8.91
CA ALA A 103 9.16 11.71 -7.82
C ALA A 103 7.88 10.88 -8.00
N ARG A 104 8.03 9.59 -8.37
CA ARG A 104 6.96 8.64 -8.65
C ARG A 104 6.98 7.47 -7.67
N ALA A 105 5.80 7.02 -7.24
CA ALA A 105 5.63 5.83 -6.42
C ALA A 105 4.50 4.97 -6.97
N GLU A 106 4.62 3.66 -6.79
CA GLU A 106 3.56 2.70 -7.11
C GLU A 106 2.94 2.20 -5.80
N VAL A 107 1.60 2.24 -5.69
CA VAL A 107 0.85 1.73 -4.54
C VAL A 107 0.23 0.38 -4.87
N GLY A 108 0.34 -0.56 -3.91
CA GLY A 108 -0.31 -1.86 -3.95
C GLY A 108 -1.15 -2.10 -2.70
N TYR A 109 -2.14 -2.98 -2.81
CA TYR A 109 -3.01 -3.34 -1.69
C TYR A 109 -3.62 -4.72 -1.86
N VAL A 110 -3.88 -5.36 -0.73
CA VAL A 110 -4.60 -6.63 -0.62
C VAL A 110 -5.57 -6.52 0.54
N LEU A 111 -6.79 -7.01 0.39
CA LEU A 111 -7.80 -6.98 1.44
C LEU A 111 -8.47 -8.35 1.58
N ASN A 112 -8.74 -8.76 2.82
CA ASN A 112 -9.56 -9.92 3.12
C ASN A 112 -10.94 -9.79 2.47
N PRO A 113 -11.41 -10.80 1.70
CA PRO A 113 -12.68 -10.75 0.98
C PRO A 113 -13.91 -10.45 1.82
N ALA A 114 -13.88 -10.76 3.11
CA ALA A 114 -14.97 -10.43 4.04
C ALA A 114 -15.21 -8.90 4.16
N PHE A 115 -14.24 -8.09 3.73
CA PHE A 115 -14.28 -6.62 3.79
C PHE A 115 -14.34 -5.95 2.42
N TRP A 116 -14.51 -6.72 1.34
CA TRP A 116 -14.69 -6.16 0.00
C TRP A 116 -16.03 -5.41 -0.13
N GLY A 117 -16.10 -4.45 -1.04
CA GLY A 117 -17.32 -3.68 -1.30
C GLY A 117 -17.69 -2.63 -0.25
N GLN A 118 -16.92 -2.52 0.85
CA GLN A 118 -17.21 -1.62 1.98
C GLN A 118 -16.42 -0.30 1.94
N GLY A 119 -15.70 -0.01 0.84
CA GLY A 119 -14.88 1.19 0.71
C GLY A 119 -13.60 1.19 1.55
N ILE A 120 -13.25 0.07 2.19
CA ILE A 120 -12.05 -0.07 3.04
C ILE A 120 -10.76 0.08 2.24
N ALA A 121 -10.65 -0.60 1.08
CA ALA A 121 -9.48 -0.49 0.23
C ALA A 121 -9.26 0.95 -0.25
N LYS A 122 -10.34 1.64 -0.68
CA LYS A 122 -10.29 3.07 -1.02
C LYS A 122 -9.70 3.89 0.13
N GLU A 123 -10.21 3.71 1.36
CA GLU A 123 -9.76 4.47 2.53
C GLU A 123 -8.27 4.25 2.81
N ALA A 124 -7.79 3.01 2.74
CA ALA A 124 -6.37 2.68 2.92
C ALA A 124 -5.48 3.28 1.82
N VAL A 125 -5.86 3.11 0.54
CA VAL A 125 -5.12 3.65 -0.61
C VAL A 125 -5.05 5.18 -0.56
N MET A 126 -6.15 5.85 -0.22
CA MET A 126 -6.18 7.30 -0.07
C MET A 126 -5.23 7.78 1.03
N ALA A 127 -5.15 7.08 2.17
CA ALA A 127 -4.22 7.43 3.25
C ALA A 127 -2.75 7.29 2.82
N VAL A 128 -2.40 6.18 2.16
CA VAL A 128 -1.04 5.93 1.64
C VAL A 128 -0.68 6.92 0.54
N THR A 129 -1.60 7.22 -0.37
CA THR A 129 -1.39 8.22 -1.44
C THR A 129 -1.22 9.62 -0.87
N SER A 130 -2.02 10.01 0.13
CA SER A 130 -1.86 11.28 0.84
C SER A 130 -0.48 11.38 1.49
N PHE A 131 -0.01 10.31 2.14
CA PHE A 131 1.33 10.24 2.73
C PHE A 131 2.44 10.39 1.67
N ALA A 132 2.28 9.79 0.48
CA ALA A 132 3.22 9.95 -0.62
C ALA A 132 3.37 11.41 -1.04
N PHE A 133 2.27 12.15 -1.15
CA PHE A 133 2.31 13.54 -1.58
C PHE A 133 2.78 14.49 -0.47
N SER A 134 2.27 14.33 0.76
CA SER A 134 2.54 15.27 1.85
C SER A 134 3.89 15.07 2.54
N GLU A 135 4.30 13.82 2.75
CA GLU A 135 5.49 13.49 3.54
C GLU A 135 6.68 13.07 2.68
N LEU A 136 6.42 12.36 1.59
CA LEU A 136 7.47 11.90 0.69
C LEU A 136 7.75 12.88 -0.46
N GLY A 137 6.84 13.84 -0.73
CA GLY A 137 7.01 14.82 -1.79
C GLY A 137 6.96 14.20 -3.19
N MET A 138 6.21 13.10 -3.34
CA MET A 138 5.98 12.51 -4.66
C MET A 138 5.13 13.45 -5.51
N ASN A 139 5.36 13.45 -6.80
CA ASN A 139 4.54 14.18 -7.79
C ASN A 139 3.44 13.28 -8.37
N ARG A 140 3.68 11.97 -8.39
CA ARG A 140 2.78 11.00 -9.01
C ARG A 140 2.70 9.72 -8.19
N VAL A 141 1.50 9.21 -8.00
CA VAL A 141 1.24 7.88 -7.47
C VAL A 141 0.46 7.09 -8.50
N GLU A 142 0.95 5.92 -8.84
CA GLU A 142 0.32 4.98 -9.76
C GLU A 142 -0.02 3.67 -9.07
N ALA A 143 -0.95 2.92 -9.65
CA ALA A 143 -1.30 1.58 -9.25
C ALA A 143 -1.53 0.72 -10.48
N HIS A 144 -1.12 -0.53 -10.39
CA HIS A 144 -1.19 -1.49 -11.48
C HIS A 144 -2.27 -2.54 -11.20
N HIS A 145 -2.98 -2.96 -12.24
CA HIS A 145 -3.88 -4.11 -12.16
C HIS A 145 -3.65 -5.07 -13.32
N ILE A 146 -3.78 -6.37 -13.06
CA ILE A 146 -3.80 -7.38 -14.10
C ILE A 146 -5.13 -7.25 -14.86
N GLU A 147 -5.11 -7.35 -16.18
CA GLU A 147 -6.32 -7.39 -17.01
C GLU A 147 -7.33 -8.40 -16.47
N GLY A 148 -8.60 -7.97 -16.35
CA GLY A 148 -9.68 -8.75 -15.74
C GLY A 148 -9.87 -8.52 -14.23
N ASN A 149 -8.96 -7.80 -13.56
CA ASN A 149 -9.15 -7.41 -12.16
C ASN A 149 -9.95 -6.11 -12.03
N GLU A 150 -11.23 -6.17 -12.42
CA GLU A 150 -12.14 -5.01 -12.40
C GLU A 150 -12.32 -4.44 -10.98
N ARG A 151 -12.24 -5.28 -9.95
CA ARG A 151 -12.34 -4.80 -8.55
C ARG A 151 -11.22 -3.85 -8.20
N SER A 152 -9.99 -4.18 -8.60
CA SER A 152 -8.84 -3.29 -8.36
C SER A 152 -8.97 -2.01 -9.16
N LEU A 153 -9.37 -2.08 -10.44
CA LEU A 153 -9.62 -0.92 -11.28
C LEU A 153 -10.65 0.03 -10.66
N HIS A 154 -11.77 -0.49 -10.16
CA HIS A 154 -12.80 0.32 -9.49
C HIS A 154 -12.26 1.01 -8.22
N VAL A 155 -11.41 0.35 -7.43
CA VAL A 155 -10.79 0.98 -6.26
C VAL A 155 -9.87 2.12 -6.69
N MET A 156 -9.01 1.91 -7.69
CA MET A 156 -8.11 2.94 -8.22
C MET A 156 -8.89 4.18 -8.71
N GLN A 157 -9.93 3.97 -9.51
CA GLN A 157 -10.80 5.04 -10.00
C GLN A 157 -11.53 5.77 -8.86
N ALA A 158 -12.01 5.02 -7.85
CA ALA A 158 -12.64 5.61 -6.67
C ALA A 158 -11.67 6.44 -5.82
N CYS A 159 -10.35 6.20 -5.95
CA CYS A 159 -9.30 7.02 -5.34
C CYS A 159 -8.90 8.24 -6.18
N GLY A 160 -9.58 8.49 -7.30
CA GLY A 160 -9.27 9.61 -8.20
C GLY A 160 -8.13 9.33 -9.17
N MET A 161 -7.71 8.07 -9.30
CA MET A 161 -6.71 7.68 -10.31
C MET A 161 -7.39 7.56 -11.67
N GLU A 162 -6.77 8.11 -12.71
CA GLU A 162 -7.19 8.00 -14.10
C GLU A 162 -6.53 6.77 -14.74
N PHE A 163 -7.29 6.02 -15.53
CA PHE A 163 -6.72 4.92 -16.33
C PHE A 163 -5.95 5.51 -17.52
N GLU A 164 -4.66 5.17 -17.61
CA GLU A 164 -3.76 5.74 -18.64
C GLU A 164 -3.46 4.78 -19.78
N GLY A 165 -3.66 3.48 -19.58
CA GLY A 165 -3.45 2.51 -20.64
C GLY A 165 -3.24 1.07 -20.19
N MET A 166 -3.27 0.17 -21.19
CA MET A 166 -3.02 -1.26 -21.03
C MET A 166 -1.71 -1.64 -21.72
N PHE A 167 -0.78 -2.21 -20.97
CA PHE A 167 0.50 -2.69 -21.46
C PHE A 167 0.42 -4.19 -21.73
N ARG A 168 0.63 -4.60 -22.97
CA ARG A 168 0.50 -6.00 -23.39
C ARG A 168 1.70 -6.83 -22.93
N GLN A 169 1.45 -8.01 -22.36
CA GLN A 169 2.46 -8.98 -21.93
C GLN A 169 3.57 -8.34 -21.07
N TYR A 170 3.19 -7.41 -20.23
CA TYR A 170 4.12 -6.52 -19.52
C TYR A 170 4.82 -7.19 -18.34
N MET A 171 4.14 -8.10 -17.63
CA MET A 171 4.69 -8.79 -16.46
C MET A 171 4.57 -10.31 -16.59
N LEU A 172 5.64 -11.03 -16.24
CA LEU A 172 5.62 -12.47 -16.07
C LEU A 172 5.12 -12.81 -14.65
N ILE A 173 3.88 -13.32 -14.54
CA ILE A 173 3.25 -13.64 -13.26
C ILE A 173 2.85 -15.11 -13.26
N LYS A 174 3.34 -15.88 -12.30
CA LYS A 174 3.07 -17.33 -12.16
C LYS A 174 3.24 -18.09 -13.48
N GLY A 175 4.34 -17.82 -14.19
CA GLY A 175 4.71 -18.49 -15.43
C GLY A 175 3.92 -18.05 -16.68
N ARG A 176 3.11 -16.99 -16.59
CA ARG A 176 2.35 -16.43 -17.72
C ARG A 176 2.60 -14.94 -17.88
N PHE A 177 2.82 -14.49 -19.12
CA PHE A 177 2.82 -13.06 -19.42
C PHE A 177 1.40 -12.50 -19.30
N ARG A 178 1.27 -11.42 -18.54
CA ARG A 178 -0.01 -10.77 -18.26
C ARG A 178 -0.02 -9.35 -18.80
N ASN A 179 -1.18 -8.93 -19.28
CA ASN A 179 -1.43 -7.53 -19.61
C ASN A 179 -1.67 -6.75 -18.31
N ILE A 180 -1.10 -5.55 -18.23
CA ILE A 180 -1.15 -4.71 -17.01
C ILE A 180 -1.78 -3.37 -17.38
N GLY A 181 -2.88 -3.05 -16.71
CA GLY A 181 -3.47 -1.72 -16.74
C GLY A 181 -2.81 -0.82 -15.70
N ILE A 182 -2.54 0.43 -16.08
CA ILE A 182 -1.95 1.44 -15.21
C ILE A 182 -2.98 2.53 -14.97
N CYS A 183 -3.22 2.84 -13.69
CA CYS A 183 -3.96 4.01 -13.24
C CYS A 183 -3.03 4.91 -12.44
N ALA A 184 -3.24 6.23 -12.51
CA ALA A 184 -2.42 7.18 -11.77
C ALA A 184 -3.17 8.43 -11.34
N VAL A 185 -2.61 9.11 -10.34
CA VAL A 185 -3.02 10.44 -9.91
C VAL A 185 -1.78 11.30 -9.62
N THR A 186 -1.86 12.58 -9.97
CA THR A 186 -0.80 13.56 -9.68
C THR A 186 -1.15 14.42 -8.46
N ALA A 187 -0.13 14.96 -7.81
CA ALA A 187 -0.27 15.71 -6.55
C ALA A 187 -1.18 16.94 -6.67
N ASP A 188 -1.24 17.58 -7.85
CA ASP A 188 -2.11 18.72 -8.14
C ASP A 188 -3.58 18.34 -8.30
N ARG A 189 -3.86 17.09 -8.72
CA ARG A 189 -5.23 16.57 -8.94
C ARG A 189 -5.75 15.76 -7.77
N PHE A 190 -4.90 15.37 -6.83
CA PHE A 190 -5.32 14.59 -5.68
C PHE A 190 -6.18 15.43 -4.73
N PRO A 191 -7.35 14.91 -4.26
CA PRO A 191 -8.24 15.65 -3.37
C PRO A 191 -7.54 16.05 -2.07
N LYS A 192 -7.36 17.38 -1.86
CA LYS A 192 -6.64 17.92 -0.69
C LYS A 192 -7.42 17.82 0.62
N GLU A 193 -8.71 17.55 0.56
CA GLU A 193 -9.63 17.56 1.71
C GLU A 193 -9.66 16.25 2.50
N ILE A 194 -8.90 15.23 2.09
CA ILE A 194 -8.91 13.90 2.72
C ILE A 194 -7.71 13.75 3.67
N PHE A 195 -7.48 14.71 4.57
CA PHE A 195 -6.64 14.47 5.72
C PHE A 195 -7.46 13.82 6.83
N TYR A 196 -7.55 12.50 6.83
CA TYR A 196 -8.05 11.75 7.96
C TYR A 196 -6.96 11.63 9.02
N GLY A 197 -7.21 12.24 10.19
CA GLY A 197 -6.37 12.11 11.36
C GLY A 197 -5.54 13.36 11.67
N LYS A 198 -5.29 13.58 12.97
CA LYS A 198 -4.33 14.57 13.46
C LYS A 198 -3.02 14.39 12.68
N LYS A 199 -2.43 15.51 12.21
CA LYS A 199 -1.08 15.49 11.62
C LYS A 199 -0.22 14.50 12.40
N PRO A 200 0.48 13.55 11.73
CA PRO A 200 1.39 12.66 12.44
C PRO A 200 2.23 13.54 13.37
N SER A 201 2.31 13.18 14.64
CA SER A 201 3.12 13.89 15.63
C SER A 201 4.60 13.62 15.35
N VAL A 202 5.08 14.07 14.20
CA VAL A 202 6.49 14.07 13.83
C VAL A 202 7.03 15.39 14.35
N GLY A 203 7.38 15.40 15.63
CA GLY A 203 7.84 16.56 16.38
C GLY A 203 9.18 17.17 15.94
N TRP A 204 9.57 17.06 14.67
CA TRP A 204 10.82 17.61 14.16
C TRP A 204 10.70 18.46 12.88
N LEU A 205 9.50 18.70 12.33
CA LEU A 205 9.30 19.51 11.11
C LEU A 205 8.96 20.99 11.35
N ARG A 206 9.03 21.48 12.60
CA ARG A 206 8.91 22.92 12.89
C ARG A 206 10.26 23.59 13.12
N ARG A 207 11.18 23.60 12.16
CA ARG A 207 12.26 24.61 12.08
C ARG A 207 12.69 24.75 10.63
N ARG A 208 12.14 25.74 9.96
CA ARG A 208 12.68 26.61 8.90
C ARG A 208 11.62 27.02 7.89
N PHE A 209 10.84 27.99 8.28
CA PHE A 209 10.41 29.10 7.43
C PHE A 209 10.31 30.31 8.35
N MET A 210 11.40 30.97 8.57
CA MET A 210 11.65 32.39 8.76
C MET A 210 12.88 32.72 7.96
#